data_fd96ba051bcc9c9149b556b7e18f181c
#
_entry.id   fd96ba051bcc9c9149b556b7e18f181c
#
_cell.length_a   1.000
_cell.length_b   1.000
_cell.length_c   1.000
_cell.angle_alpha   90.00
_cell.angle_beta   90.00
_cell.angle_gamma   90.00
#
_symmetry.space_group_name_H-M   'P 1'
#
loop_
_entity.id
_entity.type
_entity.pdbx_description
1 polymer ?
#
loop_
_entity_poly.entity_id
_entity_poly.type
_entity_poly.pdbx_seq_one_letter_code
_entity_poly.pdbx_strand_id
1 'polypeptide(L)'
;MQADYGAAVFVRNLDEALAFYEKKLGFEVKERCDKPKVSWVKLILPNDGNSRDENWIALVAFEEPKQFARRIGGHTGLVLTTEDLQSTCKSLKDRDVPFDWEPESKPWGFPDAQIMDQDKNKILLVQRNNELEVLRSHRPTD
;
A
#
# COMPACT_ATOMS: atom_id res chain seq x y z
N MET A 1 19.85 5.38 -17.26
CA MET A 1 19.10 5.27 -16.00
C MET A 1 17.63 5.45 -16.27
N GLN A 2 16.79 4.59 -15.72
CA GLN A 2 15.36 4.62 -15.94
C GLN A 2 14.65 4.61 -14.57
N ALA A 3 13.58 5.38 -14.43
CA ALA A 3 12.81 5.45 -13.20
C ALA A 3 11.60 4.53 -13.29
N ASP A 4 11.52 3.56 -12.36
CA ASP A 4 10.34 2.73 -12.16
C ASP A 4 9.64 3.17 -10.88
N TYR A 5 8.31 3.22 -10.91
CA TYR A 5 7.53 3.63 -9.76
C TYR A 5 7.23 2.42 -8.88
N GLY A 6 7.98 2.29 -7.79
CA GLY A 6 7.80 1.19 -6.87
C GLY A 6 8.28 1.51 -5.47
N ALA A 7 7.88 0.69 -4.53
CA ALA A 7 8.28 0.77 -3.14
C ALA A 7 8.73 -0.59 -2.65
N ALA A 8 9.77 -0.63 -1.83
CA ALA A 8 10.19 -1.85 -1.15
C ALA A 8 9.68 -1.82 0.29
N VAL A 9 9.02 -2.89 0.70
CA VAL A 9 8.51 -3.05 2.06
C VAL A 9 9.25 -4.23 2.70
N PHE A 10 9.92 -3.98 3.81
CA PHE A 10 10.66 -5.01 4.52
C PHE A 10 9.74 -5.75 5.49
N VAL A 11 9.76 -7.08 5.41
CA VAL A 11 8.90 -7.94 6.22
C VAL A 11 9.73 -9.05 6.87
N ARG A 12 9.21 -9.61 7.95
CA ARG A 12 9.90 -10.67 8.67
C ARG A 12 9.75 -12.02 7.98
N ASN A 13 8.57 -12.29 7.46
CA ASN A 13 8.26 -13.56 6.82
C ASN A 13 7.45 -13.29 5.55
N LEU A 14 7.94 -13.80 4.42
CA LEU A 14 7.34 -13.51 3.13
C LEU A 14 5.94 -14.14 2.98
N ASP A 15 5.74 -15.36 3.45
CA ASP A 15 4.46 -16.03 3.34
C ASP A 15 3.38 -15.37 4.22
N GLU A 16 3.74 -14.92 5.41
CA GLU A 16 2.83 -14.14 6.26
C GLU A 16 2.47 -12.80 5.61
N ALA A 17 3.46 -12.15 5.00
CA ALA A 17 3.23 -10.89 4.30
C ALA A 17 2.30 -11.10 3.09
N LEU A 18 2.46 -12.18 2.35
CA LEU A 18 1.58 -12.49 1.23
C LEU A 18 0.15 -12.76 1.68
N ALA A 19 -0.05 -13.39 2.83
CA ALA A 19 -1.38 -13.57 3.39
C ALA A 19 -2.07 -12.23 3.63
N PHE A 20 -1.32 -11.20 3.96
CA PHE A 20 -1.86 -9.85 4.14
C PHE A 20 -2.05 -9.12 2.80
N TYR A 21 -0.98 -8.96 2.05
CA TYR A 21 -1.00 -8.13 0.82
C TYR A 21 -1.84 -8.74 -0.30
N GLU A 22 -1.76 -10.05 -0.48
CA GLU A 22 -2.52 -10.74 -1.52
C GLU A 22 -3.97 -11.00 -1.10
N LYS A 23 -4.16 -11.60 0.08
CA LYS A 23 -5.50 -12.05 0.50
C LYS A 23 -6.36 -10.94 1.12
N LYS A 24 -5.75 -10.02 1.88
CA LYS A 24 -6.50 -8.96 2.55
C LYS A 24 -6.58 -7.69 1.73
N LEU A 25 -5.50 -7.30 1.05
CA LEU A 25 -5.47 -6.07 0.25
C LEU A 25 -5.78 -6.29 -1.23
N GLY A 26 -5.64 -7.50 -1.75
CA GLY A 26 -5.95 -7.80 -3.13
C GLY A 26 -4.83 -7.58 -4.12
N PHE A 27 -3.58 -7.50 -3.67
CA PHE A 27 -2.44 -7.43 -4.57
C PHE A 27 -2.25 -8.74 -5.33
N GLU A 28 -1.72 -8.66 -6.53
CA GLU A 28 -1.37 -9.81 -7.35
C GLU A 28 0.14 -10.00 -7.43
N VAL A 29 0.57 -11.26 -7.28
CA VAL A 29 1.99 -11.62 -7.42
C VAL A 29 2.37 -11.58 -8.89
N LYS A 30 3.43 -10.84 -9.22
CA LYS A 30 3.98 -10.78 -10.58
C LYS A 30 5.28 -11.54 -10.71
N GLU A 31 6.10 -11.53 -9.67
CA GLU A 31 7.40 -12.17 -9.72
C GLU A 31 7.83 -12.54 -8.30
N ARG A 32 8.47 -13.67 -8.15
CA ARG A 32 9.01 -14.13 -6.86
C ARG A 32 10.44 -14.63 -7.06
N CYS A 33 11.31 -14.27 -6.14
CA CYS A 33 12.68 -14.74 -6.11
C CYS A 33 13.02 -15.22 -4.71
N ASP A 34 13.30 -16.51 -4.58
CA ASP A 34 13.71 -17.12 -3.31
C ASP A 34 15.19 -17.44 -3.39
N LYS A 35 16.00 -16.69 -2.63
CA LYS A 35 17.43 -16.93 -2.50
C LYS A 35 17.79 -17.12 -1.04
N PRO A 36 18.91 -17.81 -0.72
CA PRO A 36 19.22 -18.17 0.66
C PRO A 36 19.29 -16.99 1.63
N LYS A 37 19.81 -15.85 1.20
CA LYS A 37 20.01 -14.69 2.09
C LYS A 37 18.89 -13.68 2.02
N VAL A 38 18.19 -13.60 0.89
CA VAL A 38 17.13 -12.63 0.68
C VAL A 38 16.10 -13.20 -0.28
N SER A 39 14.83 -13.07 0.09
CA SER A 39 13.71 -13.43 -0.77
C SER A 39 12.86 -12.20 -1.00
N TRP A 40 12.28 -12.10 -2.18
CA TRP A 40 11.38 -10.99 -2.48
C TRP A 40 10.25 -11.40 -3.41
N VAL A 41 9.16 -10.67 -3.32
CA VAL A 41 8.00 -10.83 -4.20
C VAL A 41 7.59 -9.47 -4.71
N LYS A 42 7.44 -9.38 -6.02
CA LYS A 42 6.91 -8.19 -6.68
C LYS A 42 5.39 -8.33 -6.83
N LEU A 43 4.68 -7.33 -6.38
CA LEU A 43 3.22 -7.30 -6.38
C LEU A 43 2.72 -6.06 -7.10
N ILE A 44 1.56 -6.18 -7.74
CA ILE A 44 0.81 -5.04 -8.25
C ILE A 44 -0.60 -5.07 -7.69
N LEU A 45 -1.21 -3.91 -7.53
CA LEU A 45 -2.62 -3.82 -7.18
C LEU A 45 -3.40 -3.64 -8.49
N PRO A 46 -4.24 -4.62 -8.86
CA PRO A 46 -5.03 -4.50 -10.09
C PRO A 46 -5.94 -3.29 -9.99
N ASN A 47 -5.92 -2.48 -11.02
CA ASN A 47 -6.75 -1.30 -11.09
C ASN A 47 -7.78 -1.47 -12.20
N ASP A 48 -9.03 -1.14 -11.93
CA ASP A 48 -10.14 -1.30 -12.87
C ASP A 48 -9.89 -0.49 -14.15
N GLY A 49 -9.39 -1.15 -15.18
CA GLY A 49 -9.31 -0.60 -16.53
C GLY A 49 -8.05 0.18 -16.89
N ASN A 50 -7.15 0.44 -15.96
CA ASN A 50 -5.88 1.12 -16.22
C ASN A 50 -4.72 0.35 -15.60
N SER A 51 -4.57 -0.91 -15.99
CA SER A 51 -3.42 -1.69 -15.56
C SER A 51 -2.18 -1.20 -16.28
N ARG A 52 -1.62 -0.11 -15.80
CA ARG A 52 -0.23 0.17 -16.08
C ARG A 52 0.57 -0.57 -15.03
N ASP A 53 1.36 -1.53 -15.46
CA ASP A 53 2.31 -2.25 -14.59
C ASP A 53 3.42 -1.33 -14.06
N GLU A 54 3.13 -0.04 -13.95
CA GLU A 54 4.11 0.98 -13.58
C GLU A 54 4.25 1.13 -12.07
N ASN A 55 3.20 0.77 -11.31
CA ASN A 55 3.20 0.91 -9.86
C ASN A 55 3.24 -0.47 -9.21
N TRP A 56 4.36 -0.77 -8.59
CA TRP A 56 4.57 -2.06 -7.95
C TRP A 56 5.10 -1.88 -6.54
N ILE A 57 4.94 -2.91 -5.74
CA ILE A 57 5.64 -3.03 -4.48
C ILE A 57 6.45 -4.31 -4.47
N ALA A 58 7.56 -4.31 -3.76
CA ALA A 58 8.34 -5.50 -3.50
C ALA A 58 8.32 -5.76 -1.99
N LEU A 59 7.86 -6.95 -1.61
CA LEU A 59 8.01 -7.42 -0.24
C LEU A 59 9.37 -8.09 -0.17
N VAL A 60 10.20 -7.68 0.79
CA VAL A 60 11.57 -8.17 0.91
C VAL A 60 11.78 -8.75 2.31
N ALA A 61 12.19 -10.01 2.36
CA ALA A 61 12.51 -10.69 3.60
C ALA A 61 13.96 -11.18 3.60
N PHE A 62 14.70 -10.91 4.66
CA PHE A 62 16.08 -11.33 4.82
C PHE A 62 16.15 -12.53 5.77
N GLU A 63 17.07 -13.45 5.51
CA GLU A 63 17.29 -14.61 6.38
C GLU A 63 17.68 -14.17 7.80
N GLU A 64 18.47 -13.10 7.91
CA GLU A 64 18.81 -12.49 9.19
C GLU A 64 18.15 -11.11 9.31
N PRO A 65 16.89 -11.06 9.82
CA PRO A 65 16.15 -9.80 9.87
C PRO A 65 16.75 -8.76 10.83
N LYS A 66 17.69 -9.15 11.71
CA LYS A 66 18.30 -8.22 12.68
C LYS A 66 18.95 -7.01 12.02
N GLN A 67 19.56 -7.18 10.85
CA GLN A 67 20.23 -6.09 10.14
C GLN A 67 19.23 -5.05 9.62
N PHE A 68 17.99 -5.45 9.40
CA PHE A 68 16.96 -4.60 8.82
C PHE A 68 15.76 -4.37 9.75
N ALA A 69 15.91 -4.79 11.01
CA ALA A 69 14.83 -4.65 12.00
C ALA A 69 14.34 -3.22 12.14
N ARG A 70 15.22 -2.23 11.95
CA ARG A 70 14.85 -0.80 12.02
C ARG A 70 13.96 -0.34 10.88
N ARG A 71 13.93 -1.08 9.76
CA ARG A 71 13.11 -0.76 8.58
C ARG A 71 11.76 -1.44 8.61
N ILE A 72 11.59 -2.40 9.51
CA ILE A 72 10.33 -3.13 9.68
C ILE A 72 9.48 -2.41 10.71
N GLY A 73 8.20 -2.20 10.40
CA GLY A 73 7.25 -1.60 11.33
C GLY A 73 7.16 -0.08 11.26
N GLY A 74 7.78 0.51 10.25
CA GLY A 74 7.72 1.96 10.05
C GLY A 74 6.80 2.36 8.90
N HIS A 75 6.89 3.63 8.52
CA HIS A 75 6.17 4.14 7.36
C HIS A 75 6.78 3.57 6.08
N THR A 76 5.95 2.97 5.25
CA THR A 76 6.40 2.38 3.98
C THR A 76 6.57 3.41 2.87
N GLY A 77 5.93 4.56 3.02
CA GLY A 77 5.78 5.51 1.93
C GLY A 77 4.71 5.11 0.93
N LEU A 78 4.08 3.95 1.13
CA LEU A 78 3.03 3.47 0.25
C LEU A 78 1.73 4.21 0.54
N VAL A 79 1.13 4.77 -0.51
CA VAL A 79 -0.16 5.44 -0.46
C VAL A 79 -1.10 4.72 -1.41
N LEU A 80 -2.18 4.19 -0.87
CA LEU A 80 -3.24 3.58 -1.65
C LEU A 80 -4.41 4.54 -1.74
N THR A 81 -5.01 4.64 -2.89
CA THR A 81 -6.16 5.53 -3.10
C THR A 81 -7.43 4.73 -3.33
N THR A 82 -8.54 5.26 -2.87
CA THR A 82 -9.86 4.69 -3.07
C THR A 82 -10.86 5.80 -3.36
N GLU A 83 -11.90 5.49 -4.10
CA GLU A 83 -12.97 6.44 -4.36
C GLU A 83 -13.92 6.60 -3.16
N ASP A 84 -14.03 5.56 -2.35
CA ASP A 84 -14.89 5.55 -1.16
C ASP A 84 -14.11 4.97 0.03
N LEU A 85 -13.53 5.87 0.83
CA LEU A 85 -12.70 5.49 1.96
C LEU A 85 -13.48 4.75 3.04
N GLN A 86 -14.71 5.18 3.33
CA GLN A 86 -15.54 4.55 4.37
C GLN A 86 -15.85 3.10 3.99
N SER A 87 -16.25 2.87 2.76
CA SER A 87 -16.56 1.53 2.25
C SER A 87 -15.32 0.63 2.23
N THR A 88 -14.22 1.16 1.75
CA THR A 88 -12.94 0.43 1.72
C THR A 88 -12.49 0.04 3.11
N CYS A 89 -12.54 0.96 4.05
CA CYS A 89 -12.11 0.70 5.43
C CYS A 89 -13.02 -0.33 6.12
N LYS A 90 -14.31 -0.28 5.86
CA LYS A 90 -15.25 -1.27 6.38
C LYS A 90 -14.90 -2.67 5.85
N SER A 91 -14.63 -2.78 4.57
CA SER A 91 -14.21 -4.04 3.95
C SER A 91 -12.90 -4.56 4.54
N LEU A 92 -11.94 -3.68 4.78
CA LEU A 92 -10.65 -4.06 5.38
C LEU A 92 -10.84 -4.51 6.84
N LYS A 93 -11.70 -3.86 7.60
CA LYS A 93 -12.03 -4.30 8.96
C LYS A 93 -12.66 -5.69 8.98
N ASP A 94 -13.52 -5.98 8.02
CA ASP A 94 -14.15 -7.30 7.88
C ASP A 94 -13.12 -8.39 7.60
N ARG A 95 -11.95 -8.01 7.09
CA ARG A 95 -10.81 -8.92 6.84
C ARG A 95 -9.75 -8.87 7.94
N ASP A 96 -10.07 -8.27 9.07
CA ASP A 96 -9.16 -8.15 10.22
C ASP A 96 -7.87 -7.38 9.94
N VAL A 97 -7.95 -6.34 9.12
CA VAL A 97 -6.82 -5.44 8.88
C VAL A 97 -6.73 -4.45 10.05
N PRO A 98 -5.57 -4.35 10.73
CA PRO A 98 -5.40 -3.39 11.82
C PRO A 98 -5.31 -1.96 11.31
N PHE A 99 -5.90 -1.02 12.04
CA PHE A 99 -5.85 0.40 11.75
C PHE A 99 -5.01 1.13 12.80
N ASP A 100 -4.12 2.00 12.33
CA ASP A 100 -3.42 2.96 13.17
C ASP A 100 -4.33 4.16 13.45
N TRP A 101 -5.02 4.64 12.40
CA TRP A 101 -6.17 5.52 12.58
C TRP A 101 -7.23 5.24 11.53
N GLU A 102 -8.48 5.42 11.96
CA GLU A 102 -9.64 5.24 11.11
C GLU A 102 -9.89 6.48 10.23
N PRO A 103 -10.80 6.37 9.25
CA PRO A 103 -11.07 7.49 8.36
C PRO A 103 -11.37 8.78 9.11
N GLU A 104 -10.60 9.82 8.82
CA GLU A 104 -10.74 11.15 9.40
C GLU A 104 -10.76 12.20 8.31
N SER A 105 -11.66 13.18 8.47
CA SER A 105 -11.65 14.38 7.64
C SER A 105 -10.73 15.42 8.28
N LYS A 106 -9.80 15.94 7.51
CA LYS A 106 -8.85 16.94 7.98
C LYS A 106 -9.12 18.28 7.30
N PRO A 107 -8.96 19.41 8.04
CA PRO A 107 -9.26 20.74 7.47
C PRO A 107 -8.37 21.13 6.28
N TRP A 108 -7.20 20.49 6.16
CA TRP A 108 -6.21 20.83 5.15
C TRP A 108 -6.05 19.80 4.05
N GLY A 109 -6.87 18.76 4.03
CA GLY A 109 -6.69 17.69 3.06
C GLY A 109 -7.91 16.80 2.90
N PHE A 110 -7.72 15.74 2.16
CA PHE A 110 -8.76 14.75 1.94
C PHE A 110 -8.85 13.78 3.11
N PRO A 111 -10.01 13.13 3.28
CA PRO A 111 -10.13 12.07 4.27
C PRO A 111 -9.06 10.99 4.05
N ASP A 112 -8.42 10.57 5.12
CA ASP A 112 -7.43 9.51 5.08
C ASP A 112 -7.61 8.55 6.24
N ALA A 113 -6.96 7.41 6.13
CA ALA A 113 -6.84 6.40 7.18
C ALA A 113 -5.46 5.78 7.07
N GLN A 114 -4.98 5.16 8.11
CA GLN A 114 -3.72 4.43 8.06
C GLN A 114 -3.90 3.03 8.58
N ILE A 115 -3.51 2.06 7.79
CA ILE A 115 -3.54 0.65 8.15
C ILE A 115 -2.13 0.14 8.42
N MET A 116 -2.06 -1.01 9.05
CA MET A 116 -0.80 -1.68 9.34
C MET A 116 -0.83 -3.10 8.79
N ASP A 117 0.31 -3.54 8.26
CA ASP A 117 0.46 -4.93 7.87
C ASP A 117 0.80 -5.81 9.10
N GLN A 118 1.08 -7.10 8.89
CA GLN A 118 1.39 -8.08 9.94
C GLN A 118 2.65 -7.73 10.73
N ASP A 119 3.53 -6.90 10.18
CA ASP A 119 4.75 -6.45 10.83
C ASP A 119 4.66 -5.00 11.32
N LYS A 120 3.45 -4.44 11.33
CA LYS A 120 3.16 -3.05 11.68
C LYS A 120 3.79 -2.03 10.74
N ASN A 121 4.07 -2.42 9.51
CA ASN A 121 4.42 -1.47 8.45
C ASN A 121 3.19 -0.65 8.12
N LYS A 122 3.35 0.65 8.02
CA LYS A 122 2.25 1.60 7.91
C LYS A 122 1.98 1.99 6.47
N ILE A 123 0.72 1.91 6.07
CA ILE A 123 0.24 2.20 4.73
C ILE A 123 -0.85 3.25 4.84
N LEU A 124 -0.69 4.34 4.11
CA LEU A 124 -1.68 5.41 4.09
C LEU A 124 -2.75 5.12 3.05
N LEU A 125 -4.01 5.29 3.44
CA LEU A 125 -5.16 5.23 2.54
C LEU A 125 -5.73 6.63 2.37
N VAL A 126 -5.92 7.06 1.14
CA VAL A 126 -6.43 8.40 0.84
C VAL A 126 -7.64 8.29 -0.07
N GLN A 127 -8.68 9.06 0.24
CA GLN A 127 -9.83 9.13 -0.65
C GLN A 127 -9.50 9.97 -1.87
N ARG A 128 -9.65 9.36 -3.04
CA ARG A 128 -9.57 10.06 -4.30
C ARG A 128 -10.95 10.68 -4.55
N ASN A 129 -11.03 11.98 -4.33
CA ASN A 129 -12.32 12.65 -4.37
C ASN A 129 -12.61 13.20 -5.76
N ASN A 130 -13.81 12.94 -6.27
CA ASN A 130 -14.30 13.52 -7.52
C ASN A 130 -14.31 15.04 -7.47
N GLU A 131 -14.44 15.63 -6.28
CA GLU A 131 -14.33 17.08 -6.09
C GLU A 131 -12.98 17.62 -6.53
N LEU A 132 -11.90 16.87 -6.35
CA LEU A 132 -10.58 17.28 -6.81
C LEU A 132 -10.53 17.37 -8.34
N GLU A 133 -11.13 16.43 -9.03
CA GLU A 133 -11.23 16.44 -10.49
C GLU A 133 -12.11 17.58 -10.97
N VAL A 134 -13.20 17.84 -10.28
CA VAL A 134 -14.09 18.98 -10.56
C VAL A 134 -13.35 20.30 -10.38
N LEU A 135 -12.59 20.45 -9.30
CA LEU A 135 -11.78 21.63 -9.05
C LEU A 135 -10.67 21.81 -10.08
N ARG A 136 -10.06 20.71 -10.54
CA ARG A 136 -9.07 20.78 -11.62
C ARG A 136 -9.67 21.17 -12.95
N SER A 137 -10.89 20.71 -13.25
CA SER A 137 -11.60 21.06 -14.49
C SER A 137 -12.19 22.47 -14.46
N HIS A 138 -12.35 23.04 -13.27
CA HIS A 138 -12.90 24.37 -13.05
C HIS A 138 -11.83 25.39 -12.63
N ARG A 139 -10.57 25.13 -12.97
CA ARG A 139 -9.54 26.15 -12.76
C ARG A 139 -9.92 27.43 -13.48
N PRO A 140 -9.92 28.57 -12.77
CA PRO A 140 -10.17 29.81 -13.46
C PRO A 140 -9.11 29.98 -14.55
N THR A 141 -9.58 30.13 -15.77
CA THR A 141 -8.71 30.48 -16.89
C THR A 141 -8.39 31.96 -16.76
N ASP A 142 -7.35 32.24 -16.07
CA ASP A 142 -6.83 33.59 -16.04
C ASP A 142 -5.71 33.74 -17.06
#